data_57b41c83c141b6c93e12bc95b9cef19d
#
_entry.id   57b41c83c141b6c93e12bc95b9cef19d
#
_cell.length_a   1.000
_cell.length_b   1.000
_cell.length_c   1.000
_cell.angle_alpha   90.00
_cell.angle_beta   90.00
_cell.angle_gamma   90.00
#
_symmetry.space_group_name_H-M   'P 1'
#
loop_
_entity.id
_entity.type
_entity.pdbx_description
1 polymer ?
#
loop_
_entity_poly.entity_id
_entity_poly.type
_entity_poly.pdbx_seq_one_letter_code
_entity_poly.pdbx_strand_id
1 'polypeptide(L)'
;MITCLLCGNKPAGASIALCIDCVREFPDRTKLLKLHEPVRRRFGLPLSAPTQKSGLSCTLCLNRCTIGEGEVGYCGLRTNRGGQLIEKMEQGSALVHAYLDRLPTNCCASWFCKGSHEEGYNLAVFFYGCSFDCLYCQNSSHKLLSDAPTMTEDELVQKALESRVRCICFFGGSPEPQLPFALRVAKRVQEESGGKKHICWEWNGSGNPSLVREAIESAKMSGGTVKFDLKAYNPNLYAALCGVEKSQTYNNFALAADLCTDEEEVLTATTLLVSHYVDKQEVQQIAASISDLNPRIPYSLLVFHPDFYLDDLPVTPRKQVFDCYDAARKYLVRVNIGNRQLL
;
A
#
# COMPACT_ATOMS: atom_id res chain seq x y z
N MET A 1 11.69 -2.47 -22.38
CA MET A 1 10.33 -2.62 -22.95
C MET A 1 10.34 -3.54 -24.16
N ILE A 2 9.24 -4.23 -24.39
CA ILE A 2 9.02 -5.07 -25.57
C ILE A 2 7.78 -4.55 -26.33
N THR A 3 7.56 -5.07 -27.55
CA THR A 3 6.30 -4.87 -28.24
C THR A 3 5.24 -5.79 -27.65
N CYS A 4 4.01 -5.28 -27.45
CA CYS A 4 2.88 -6.04 -26.90
C CYS A 4 2.67 -7.36 -27.67
N LEU A 5 2.67 -8.48 -26.98
CA LEU A 5 2.53 -9.82 -27.60
C LEU A 5 1.12 -10.09 -28.17
N LEU A 6 0.11 -9.30 -27.79
CA LEU A 6 -1.26 -9.51 -28.27
C LEU A 6 -1.57 -8.67 -29.50
N CYS A 7 -1.30 -7.36 -29.48
CA CYS A 7 -1.63 -6.48 -30.63
C CYS A 7 -0.45 -6.19 -31.57
N GLY A 8 0.79 -6.45 -31.15
CA GLY A 8 1.98 -6.20 -31.95
C GLY A 8 2.32 -4.73 -32.23
N ASN A 9 1.64 -3.76 -31.61
CA ASN A 9 1.72 -2.35 -32.01
C ASN A 9 2.23 -1.40 -30.93
N LYS A 10 1.96 -1.68 -29.64
CA LYS A 10 2.24 -0.75 -28.54
C LYS A 10 3.32 -1.29 -27.62
N PRO A 11 4.07 -0.40 -26.94
CA PRO A 11 5.07 -0.83 -25.97
C PRO A 11 4.42 -1.50 -24.75
N ALA A 12 5.12 -2.45 -24.15
CA ALA A 12 4.76 -3.16 -22.96
C ALA A 12 5.99 -3.45 -22.09
N GLY A 13 5.83 -3.53 -20.78
CA GLY A 13 6.84 -4.06 -19.87
C GLY A 13 7.00 -5.57 -20.09
N ALA A 14 8.22 -6.06 -20.05
CA ALA A 14 8.51 -7.46 -20.36
C ALA A 14 7.78 -8.44 -19.43
N SER A 15 7.62 -8.09 -18.16
CA SER A 15 6.95 -8.94 -17.16
C SER A 15 5.42 -9.05 -17.33
N ILE A 16 4.79 -8.07 -18.00
CA ILE A 16 3.35 -8.10 -18.30
C ILE A 16 3.12 -8.59 -19.72
N ALA A 17 4.01 -8.21 -20.64
CA ALA A 17 4.02 -8.55 -22.07
C ALA A 17 2.80 -8.05 -22.87
N LEU A 18 1.89 -7.33 -22.26
CA LEU A 18 0.69 -6.72 -22.86
C LEU A 18 0.72 -5.21 -22.66
N CYS A 19 0.30 -4.44 -23.66
CA CYS A 19 0.09 -3.00 -23.50
C CYS A 19 -1.19 -2.73 -22.69
N ILE A 20 -1.37 -1.50 -22.24
CA ILE A 20 -2.50 -1.09 -21.39
C ILE A 20 -3.87 -1.43 -21.98
N ASP A 21 -4.09 -1.19 -23.27
CA ASP A 21 -5.39 -1.47 -23.89
C ASP A 21 -5.67 -2.97 -23.90
N CYS A 22 -4.67 -3.79 -24.26
CA CYS A 22 -4.80 -5.23 -24.26
C CYS A 22 -5.01 -5.80 -22.84
N VAL A 23 -4.41 -5.18 -21.82
CA VAL A 23 -4.65 -5.55 -20.41
C VAL A 23 -6.08 -5.21 -20.00
N ARG A 24 -6.56 -4.00 -20.31
CA ARG A 24 -7.91 -3.56 -19.94
C ARG A 24 -9.01 -4.48 -20.49
N GLU A 25 -8.84 -4.95 -21.71
CA GLU A 25 -9.81 -5.78 -22.43
C GLU A 25 -9.52 -7.28 -22.31
N PHE A 26 -8.50 -7.66 -21.53
CA PHE A 26 -8.10 -9.06 -21.43
C PHE A 26 -9.22 -9.92 -20.85
N PRO A 27 -9.66 -11.00 -21.53
CA PRO A 27 -10.89 -11.72 -21.17
C PRO A 27 -10.77 -12.56 -19.89
N ASP A 28 -9.54 -12.94 -19.49
CA ASP A 28 -9.31 -13.86 -18.38
C ASP A 28 -8.38 -13.23 -17.34
N ARG A 29 -8.97 -12.59 -16.33
CA ARG A 29 -8.23 -11.96 -15.24
C ARG A 29 -7.38 -12.96 -14.44
N THR A 30 -7.77 -14.23 -14.39
CA THR A 30 -6.99 -15.27 -13.71
C THR A 30 -5.59 -15.42 -14.32
N LYS A 31 -5.47 -15.25 -15.65
CA LYS A 31 -4.17 -15.25 -16.31
C LYS A 31 -3.33 -14.03 -15.96
N LEU A 32 -3.96 -12.87 -15.76
CA LEU A 32 -3.25 -11.66 -15.30
C LEU A 32 -2.72 -11.83 -13.87
N LEU A 33 -3.47 -12.46 -12.98
CA LEU A 33 -2.98 -12.79 -11.63
C LEU A 33 -1.77 -13.75 -11.67
N LYS A 34 -1.72 -14.68 -12.63
CA LYS A 34 -0.58 -15.61 -12.80
C LYS A 34 0.70 -14.95 -13.29
N LEU A 35 0.67 -13.71 -13.79
CA LEU A 35 1.88 -12.95 -14.14
C LEU A 35 2.83 -12.78 -12.94
N HIS A 36 2.30 -12.89 -11.73
CA HIS A 36 3.04 -12.75 -10.48
C HIS A 36 3.74 -14.04 -10.01
N GLU A 37 3.43 -15.20 -10.58
CA GLU A 37 4.01 -16.48 -10.17
C GLU A 37 5.56 -16.50 -10.19
N PRO A 38 6.27 -15.96 -11.22
CA PRO A 38 7.72 -15.93 -11.23
C PRO A 38 8.31 -15.15 -10.06
N VAL A 39 7.71 -14.00 -9.73
CA VAL A 39 8.10 -13.18 -8.57
C VAL A 39 7.93 -13.99 -7.29
N ARG A 40 6.77 -14.57 -7.09
CA ARG A 40 6.44 -15.30 -5.86
C ARG A 40 7.34 -16.52 -5.67
N ARG A 41 7.63 -17.27 -6.75
CA ARG A 41 8.59 -18.39 -6.73
C ARG A 41 9.99 -17.94 -6.29
N ARG A 42 10.47 -16.80 -6.81
CA ARG A 42 11.78 -16.23 -6.47
C ARG A 42 11.94 -15.98 -4.96
N PHE A 43 10.86 -15.57 -4.29
CA PHE A 43 10.86 -15.28 -2.86
C PHE A 43 10.32 -16.42 -1.98
N GLY A 44 10.05 -17.60 -2.54
CA GLY A 44 9.51 -18.73 -1.79
C GLY A 44 8.11 -18.47 -1.22
N LEU A 45 7.34 -17.59 -1.83
CA LEU A 45 5.97 -17.24 -1.41
C LEU A 45 4.93 -18.10 -2.11
N PRO A 46 3.77 -18.40 -1.49
CA PRO A 46 2.67 -19.08 -2.15
C PRO A 46 2.23 -18.38 -3.43
N LEU A 47 1.99 -19.13 -4.52
CA LEU A 47 1.65 -18.55 -5.83
C LEU A 47 0.28 -17.85 -5.84
N SER A 48 -0.63 -18.29 -4.99
CA SER A 48 -1.96 -17.71 -4.76
C SER A 48 -2.32 -17.79 -3.28
N ALA A 49 -3.36 -17.10 -2.88
CA ALA A 49 -3.92 -17.25 -1.55
C ALA A 49 -4.42 -18.70 -1.36
N PRO A 50 -4.02 -19.41 -0.28
CA PRO A 50 -4.49 -20.77 -0.03
C PRO A 50 -5.99 -20.75 0.28
N THR A 51 -6.70 -21.76 -0.27
CA THR A 51 -8.17 -21.91 -0.18
C THR A 51 -8.59 -23.32 0.25
N GLN A 52 -7.79 -23.97 1.11
CA GLN A 52 -8.03 -25.33 1.55
C GLN A 52 -9.27 -25.42 2.44
N LYS A 53 -10.29 -26.18 2.02
CA LYS A 53 -11.61 -26.24 2.71
C LYS A 53 -11.53 -26.62 4.20
N SER A 54 -10.57 -27.46 4.59
CA SER A 54 -10.32 -27.88 5.97
C SER A 54 -9.27 -27.03 6.69
N GLY A 55 -8.81 -25.95 6.06
CA GLY A 55 -7.77 -25.09 6.59
C GLY A 55 -8.28 -24.09 7.63
N LEU A 56 -7.34 -23.41 8.28
CA LEU A 56 -7.63 -22.34 9.23
C LEU A 56 -7.73 -20.98 8.51
N SER A 57 -8.76 -20.22 8.85
CA SER A 57 -9.03 -18.92 8.21
C SER A 57 -8.16 -17.81 8.81
N CYS A 58 -7.41 -17.11 7.95
CA CYS A 58 -6.77 -15.84 8.25
C CYS A 58 -7.62 -14.71 7.64
N THR A 59 -8.10 -13.80 8.48
CA THR A 59 -9.06 -12.74 8.09
C THR A 59 -8.45 -11.33 8.11
N LEU A 60 -7.13 -11.19 8.17
CA LEU A 60 -6.48 -9.89 8.37
C LEU A 60 -6.50 -8.98 7.13
N CYS A 61 -6.63 -9.55 5.92
CA CYS A 61 -6.60 -8.79 4.66
C CYS A 61 -7.49 -9.42 3.58
N LEU A 62 -7.53 -8.79 2.41
CA LEU A 62 -8.34 -9.20 1.25
C LEU A 62 -8.12 -10.66 0.83
N ASN A 63 -6.93 -11.22 1.06
CA ASN A 63 -6.60 -12.58 0.59
C ASN A 63 -7.39 -13.66 1.33
N ARG A 64 -7.91 -13.37 2.52
CA ARG A 64 -8.78 -14.30 3.30
C ARG A 64 -8.32 -15.74 3.22
N CYS A 65 -7.01 -15.96 3.42
CA CYS A 65 -6.39 -17.27 3.27
C CYS A 65 -7.06 -18.31 4.15
N THR A 66 -7.40 -19.46 3.58
CA THR A 66 -7.79 -20.67 4.33
C THR A 66 -6.62 -21.65 4.23
N ILE A 67 -5.78 -21.67 5.27
CA ILE A 67 -4.44 -22.27 5.29
C ILE A 67 -4.55 -23.73 5.75
N GLY A 68 -4.26 -24.68 4.88
CA GLY A 68 -4.19 -26.10 5.19
C GLY A 68 -3.00 -26.44 6.08
N GLU A 69 -3.01 -27.65 6.66
CA GLU A 69 -1.90 -28.15 7.49
C GLU A 69 -0.57 -28.10 6.71
N GLY A 70 0.45 -27.47 7.30
CA GLY A 70 1.74 -27.24 6.69
C GLY A 70 1.81 -26.14 5.63
N GLU A 71 0.67 -25.59 5.19
CA GLU A 71 0.63 -24.49 4.23
C GLU A 71 0.96 -23.15 4.87
N VAL A 72 1.36 -22.20 4.01
CA VAL A 72 1.70 -20.81 4.37
C VAL A 72 0.69 -19.86 3.75
N GLY A 73 0.25 -18.84 4.48
CA GLY A 73 -0.62 -17.78 3.96
C GLY A 73 0.07 -16.92 2.89
N TYR A 74 -0.72 -16.24 2.05
CA TYR A 74 -0.24 -15.46 0.91
C TYR A 74 0.90 -14.48 1.24
N CYS A 75 0.86 -13.82 2.40
CA CYS A 75 1.89 -12.87 2.83
C CYS A 75 3.20 -13.53 3.33
N GLY A 76 3.23 -14.86 3.50
CA GLY A 76 4.39 -15.58 4.02
C GLY A 76 4.56 -15.56 5.55
N LEU A 77 3.65 -14.93 6.29
CA LEU A 77 3.83 -14.65 7.74
C LEU A 77 3.13 -15.64 8.67
N ARG A 78 2.22 -16.47 8.15
CA ARG A 78 1.45 -17.44 8.96
C ARG A 78 1.45 -18.81 8.32
N THR A 79 1.60 -19.81 9.16
CA THR A 79 1.55 -21.23 8.77
C THR A 79 0.54 -21.95 9.65
N ASN A 80 -0.23 -22.88 9.11
CA ASN A 80 -1.03 -23.80 9.93
C ASN A 80 -0.16 -24.97 10.36
N ARG A 81 -0.01 -25.18 11.66
CA ARG A 81 0.69 -26.34 12.24
C ARG A 81 -0.10 -26.89 13.42
N GLY A 82 -0.46 -28.15 13.35
CA GLY A 82 -1.22 -28.82 14.42
C GLY A 82 -2.57 -28.16 14.69
N GLY A 83 -3.25 -27.65 13.68
CA GLY A 83 -4.53 -26.97 13.81
C GLY A 83 -4.45 -25.57 14.45
N GLN A 84 -3.30 -24.94 14.43
CA GLN A 84 -3.09 -23.57 14.92
C GLN A 84 -2.39 -22.70 13.87
N LEU A 85 -2.80 -21.42 13.77
CA LEU A 85 -2.07 -20.44 12.96
C LEU A 85 -0.86 -19.95 13.73
N ILE A 86 0.32 -20.39 13.31
CA ILE A 86 1.60 -20.00 13.88
C ILE A 86 2.13 -18.82 13.08
N GLU A 87 2.42 -17.72 13.75
CA GLU A 87 3.09 -16.57 13.17
C GLU A 87 4.60 -16.83 13.02
N LYS A 88 5.21 -16.23 11.99
CA LYS A 88 6.66 -16.34 11.73
C LYS A 88 7.52 -15.68 12.83
N MET A 89 6.94 -14.73 13.54
CA MET A 89 7.56 -13.99 14.64
C MET A 89 7.02 -14.46 16.00
N GLU A 90 7.77 -14.18 17.06
CA GLU A 90 7.34 -14.43 18.43
C GLU A 90 6.15 -13.55 18.82
N GLN A 91 5.37 -14.01 19.78
CA GLN A 91 4.24 -13.26 20.31
C GLN A 91 4.69 -11.89 20.86
N GLY A 92 3.97 -10.83 20.52
CA GLY A 92 4.32 -9.46 20.90
C GLY A 92 5.43 -8.83 20.07
N SER A 93 5.85 -9.50 18.96
CA SER A 93 6.84 -8.99 18.01
C SER A 93 6.27 -8.89 16.61
N ALA A 94 6.92 -8.12 15.75
CA ALA A 94 6.63 -8.03 14.32
C ALA A 94 7.91 -8.04 13.49
N LEU A 95 7.80 -8.45 12.22
CA LEU A 95 8.87 -8.29 11.24
C LEU A 95 8.87 -6.84 10.75
N VAL A 96 9.66 -5.99 11.38
CA VAL A 96 9.71 -4.56 11.10
C VAL A 96 11.13 -4.00 11.26
N HIS A 97 11.41 -2.95 10.49
CA HIS A 97 12.55 -2.07 10.67
C HIS A 97 12.05 -0.65 10.95
N ALA A 98 12.54 0.01 11.98
CA ALA A 98 12.16 1.37 12.32
C ALA A 98 13.36 2.30 12.29
N TYR A 99 13.21 3.45 11.64
CA TYR A 99 14.24 4.47 11.52
C TYR A 99 13.67 5.88 11.64
N LEU A 100 14.52 6.83 11.98
CA LEU A 100 14.13 8.24 12.06
C LEU A 100 14.30 8.91 10.70
N ASP A 101 13.24 9.52 10.23
CA ASP A 101 13.22 10.31 9.01
C ASP A 101 12.89 11.77 9.36
N ARG A 102 13.75 12.71 8.95
CA ARG A 102 13.56 14.12 9.30
C ARG A 102 12.34 14.68 8.59
N LEU A 103 11.42 15.30 9.33
CA LEU A 103 10.28 15.99 8.73
C LEU A 103 10.71 17.21 7.90
N PRO A 104 10.11 17.42 6.73
CA PRO A 104 9.05 16.64 6.06
C PRO A 104 9.58 15.63 5.02
N THR A 105 10.83 15.17 5.12
CA THR A 105 11.45 14.26 4.16
C THR A 105 10.60 12.99 3.99
N ASN A 106 10.44 12.51 2.76
CA ASN A 106 9.66 11.33 2.38
C ASN A 106 8.18 11.30 2.81
N CYS A 107 7.67 12.38 3.40
CA CYS A 107 6.27 12.46 3.80
C CYS A 107 5.37 12.77 2.61
N CYS A 108 4.55 11.81 2.20
CA CYS A 108 3.61 12.00 1.07
C CYS A 108 2.51 13.03 1.36
N ALA A 109 2.25 13.33 2.63
CA ALA A 109 1.28 14.31 3.08
C ALA A 109 1.89 15.71 3.35
N SER A 110 3.20 15.88 3.13
CA SER A 110 3.92 17.13 3.50
C SER A 110 3.33 18.42 2.92
N TRP A 111 2.66 18.35 1.81
CA TRP A 111 2.08 19.49 1.13
C TRP A 111 0.73 19.98 1.71
N PHE A 112 0.14 19.23 2.66
CA PHE A 112 -1.11 19.62 3.33
C PHE A 112 -1.15 19.30 4.83
N CYS A 113 -0.36 18.35 5.33
CA CYS A 113 -0.37 17.91 6.73
C CYS A 113 0.30 18.97 7.63
N LYS A 114 -0.39 19.43 8.66
CA LYS A 114 0.14 20.38 9.64
C LYS A 114 1.35 19.85 10.39
N GLY A 115 1.33 18.56 10.76
CA GLY A 115 2.44 17.91 11.46
C GLY A 115 3.75 17.88 10.66
N SER A 116 3.68 18.00 9.33
CA SER A 116 4.89 18.05 8.48
C SER A 116 5.72 19.32 8.65
N HIS A 117 5.15 20.38 9.22
CA HIS A 117 5.82 21.65 9.50
C HIS A 117 6.45 21.72 10.90
N GLU A 118 6.25 20.69 11.72
CA GLU A 118 6.87 20.60 13.03
C GLU A 118 8.35 20.24 12.93
N GLU A 119 9.17 20.87 13.77
CA GLU A 119 10.58 20.46 13.89
C GLU A 119 10.68 19.10 14.58
N GLY A 120 11.37 18.15 13.94
CA GLY A 120 11.60 16.81 14.49
C GLY A 120 11.64 15.72 13.44
N TYR A 121 11.29 14.53 13.88
CA TYR A 121 11.41 13.32 13.08
C TYR A 121 10.08 12.56 13.02
N ASN A 122 9.88 11.90 11.88
CA ASN A 122 8.96 10.79 11.75
C ASN A 122 9.69 9.49 12.15
N LEU A 123 9.11 8.68 13.02
CA LEU A 123 9.53 7.30 13.18
C LEU A 123 8.89 6.48 12.06
N ALA A 124 9.66 6.17 11.03
CA ALA A 124 9.23 5.40 9.88
C ALA A 124 9.33 3.90 10.20
N VAL A 125 8.20 3.20 10.26
CA VAL A 125 8.10 1.78 10.61
C VAL A 125 7.81 0.97 9.37
N PHE A 126 8.84 0.33 8.83
CA PHE A 126 8.79 -0.48 7.62
C PHE A 126 8.42 -1.93 7.96
N PHE A 127 7.23 -2.38 7.53
CA PHE A 127 6.75 -3.76 7.69
C PHE A 127 7.25 -4.69 6.58
N TYR A 128 7.69 -5.88 6.97
CA TYR A 128 7.97 -6.97 6.03
C TYR A 128 6.72 -7.83 5.81
N GLY A 129 6.62 -8.41 4.62
CA GLY A 129 5.42 -9.06 4.15
C GLY A 129 4.41 -8.06 3.59
N CYS A 130 3.57 -8.51 2.68
CA CYS A 130 2.54 -7.69 2.03
C CYS A 130 1.36 -8.55 1.61
N SER A 131 0.16 -7.97 1.59
CA SER A 131 -1.03 -8.57 1.02
C SER A 131 -1.08 -8.48 -0.51
N PHE A 132 -0.18 -7.70 -1.14
CA PHE A 132 -0.04 -7.52 -2.59
C PHE A 132 1.26 -8.11 -3.13
N ASP A 133 1.39 -8.09 -4.47
CA ASP A 133 2.59 -8.51 -5.18
C ASP A 133 2.93 -7.59 -6.37
N CYS A 134 2.96 -6.28 -6.13
CA CYS A 134 3.16 -5.27 -7.18
C CYS A 134 4.46 -5.51 -7.96
N LEU A 135 4.36 -5.61 -9.30
CA LEU A 135 5.52 -5.81 -10.19
C LEU A 135 6.48 -4.61 -10.23
N TYR A 136 6.03 -3.44 -9.81
CA TYR A 136 6.80 -2.19 -9.72
C TYR A 136 7.18 -1.81 -8.29
N CYS A 137 7.26 -2.77 -7.37
CA CYS A 137 7.40 -2.51 -5.93
C CYS A 137 8.74 -1.84 -5.62
N GLN A 138 8.72 -0.57 -5.22
CA GLN A 138 9.89 0.20 -4.80
C GLN A 138 10.44 -0.24 -3.44
N ASN A 139 9.64 -0.98 -2.67
CA ASN A 139 9.98 -1.53 -1.37
C ASN A 139 10.12 -3.07 -1.40
N SER A 140 10.58 -3.65 -2.53
CA SER A 140 10.56 -5.10 -2.77
C SER A 140 11.36 -5.92 -1.73
N SER A 141 12.27 -5.31 -0.98
CA SER A 141 12.99 -5.91 0.14
C SER A 141 12.06 -6.47 1.24
N HIS A 142 10.82 -5.97 1.35
CA HIS A 142 9.84 -6.52 2.28
C HIS A 142 9.53 -8.02 2.06
N LYS A 143 9.89 -8.57 0.90
CA LYS A 143 9.71 -9.99 0.56
C LYS A 143 10.79 -10.90 1.14
N LEU A 144 11.91 -10.34 1.62
CA LEU A 144 13.02 -11.07 2.24
C LEU A 144 12.72 -11.40 3.70
N LEU A 145 11.74 -12.28 3.92
CA LEU A 145 11.20 -12.58 5.25
C LEU A 145 12.16 -13.34 6.17
N SER A 146 13.16 -14.05 5.60
CA SER A 146 14.17 -14.78 6.39
C SER A 146 15.17 -13.85 7.05
N ASP A 147 15.44 -12.71 6.41
CA ASP A 147 16.46 -11.74 6.83
C ASP A 147 15.83 -10.51 7.48
N ALA A 148 14.50 -10.51 7.61
CA ALA A 148 13.76 -9.40 8.18
C ALA A 148 14.05 -9.24 9.68
N PRO A 149 14.39 -8.04 10.13
CA PRO A 149 14.54 -7.79 11.56
C PRO A 149 13.19 -7.87 12.27
N THR A 150 13.24 -8.23 13.55
CA THR A 150 12.09 -8.23 14.45
C THR A 150 12.24 -7.11 15.48
N MET A 151 11.10 -6.53 15.85
CA MET A 151 10.99 -5.63 17.00
C MET A 151 9.79 -5.99 17.84
N THR A 152 9.94 -5.87 19.15
CA THR A 152 8.85 -5.99 20.12
C THR A 152 7.99 -4.71 20.16
N GLU A 153 6.79 -4.82 20.73
CA GLU A 153 5.94 -3.65 20.98
C GLU A 153 6.65 -2.63 21.86
N ASP A 154 7.35 -3.09 22.94
CA ASP A 154 8.06 -2.21 23.87
C ASP A 154 9.17 -1.43 23.18
N GLU A 155 10.01 -2.10 22.37
CA GLU A 155 11.09 -1.44 21.64
C GLU A 155 10.56 -0.35 20.70
N LEU A 156 9.46 -0.63 20.01
CA LEU A 156 8.87 0.30 19.05
C LEU A 156 8.21 1.48 19.76
N VAL A 157 7.48 1.23 20.85
CA VAL A 157 6.87 2.28 21.69
C VAL A 157 7.97 3.20 22.27
N GLN A 158 9.03 2.64 22.85
CA GLN A 158 10.12 3.45 23.39
C GLN A 158 10.78 4.35 22.34
N LYS A 159 11.00 3.86 21.12
CA LYS A 159 11.49 4.68 20.00
C LYS A 159 10.52 5.80 19.64
N ALA A 160 9.22 5.52 19.61
CA ALA A 160 8.20 6.51 19.29
C ALA A 160 8.07 7.61 20.36
N LEU A 161 8.36 7.28 21.63
CA LEU A 161 8.28 8.22 22.74
C LEU A 161 9.50 9.16 22.85
N GLU A 162 10.56 8.94 22.07
CA GLU A 162 11.69 9.88 22.03
C GLU A 162 11.21 11.32 21.79
N SER A 163 11.78 12.28 22.52
CA SER A 163 11.33 13.69 22.51
C SER A 163 11.41 14.36 21.14
N ARG A 164 12.34 13.91 20.28
CA ARG A 164 12.51 14.40 18.90
C ARG A 164 11.53 13.82 17.88
N VAL A 165 10.81 12.74 18.22
CA VAL A 165 9.81 12.12 17.35
C VAL A 165 8.50 12.91 17.44
N ARG A 166 7.90 13.28 16.32
CA ARG A 166 6.61 13.96 16.22
C ARG A 166 5.51 13.03 15.76
N CYS A 167 5.81 12.20 14.76
CA CYS A 167 4.87 11.22 14.23
C CYS A 167 5.50 9.84 14.12
N ILE A 168 4.65 8.82 14.12
CA ILE A 168 5.00 7.46 13.74
C ILE A 168 4.21 7.11 12.48
N CYS A 169 4.89 6.61 11.45
CA CYS A 169 4.28 6.21 10.19
C CYS A 169 4.48 4.72 9.94
N PHE A 170 3.38 3.99 9.86
CA PHE A 170 3.35 2.56 9.55
C PHE A 170 3.24 2.36 8.05
N PHE A 171 4.28 1.76 7.44
CA PHE A 171 4.38 1.57 5.98
C PHE A 171 5.25 0.34 5.63
N GLY A 172 5.78 0.27 4.42
CA GLY A 172 6.77 -0.73 3.99
C GLY A 172 6.26 -1.64 2.88
N GLY A 173 6.22 -2.96 3.10
CA GLY A 173 5.45 -3.87 2.27
C GLY A 173 3.98 -3.50 2.36
N SER A 174 3.38 -3.73 3.50
CA SER A 174 2.14 -3.09 3.97
C SER A 174 1.87 -3.52 5.41
N PRO A 175 1.31 -2.69 6.30
CA PRO A 175 1.06 -3.07 7.68
C PRO A 175 -0.07 -4.11 7.85
N GLU A 176 -1.00 -4.27 6.87
CA GLU A 176 -2.21 -5.07 7.02
C GLU A 176 -1.96 -6.53 7.46
N PRO A 177 -0.93 -7.25 7.00
CA PRO A 177 -0.67 -8.60 7.51
C PRO A 177 -0.27 -8.66 8.99
N GLN A 178 0.18 -7.54 9.55
CA GLN A 178 0.61 -7.40 10.95
C GLN A 178 -0.15 -6.29 11.69
N LEU A 179 -1.33 -5.91 11.17
CA LEU A 179 -2.11 -4.77 11.65
C LEU A 179 -2.49 -4.86 13.15
N PRO A 180 -2.82 -6.03 13.74
CA PRO A 180 -3.07 -6.12 15.19
C PRO A 180 -1.87 -5.67 16.04
N PHE A 181 -0.63 -5.98 15.64
CA PHE A 181 0.57 -5.49 16.31
C PHE A 181 0.70 -3.96 16.17
N ALA A 182 0.56 -3.44 14.95
CA ALA A 182 0.68 -2.01 14.68
C ALA A 182 -0.36 -1.18 15.47
N LEU A 183 -1.60 -1.68 15.59
CA LEU A 183 -2.67 -1.05 16.36
C LEU A 183 -2.37 -1.02 17.87
N ARG A 184 -1.82 -2.10 18.44
CA ARG A 184 -1.42 -2.09 19.85
C ARG A 184 -0.29 -1.09 20.12
N VAL A 185 0.70 -1.03 19.22
CA VAL A 185 1.77 0.01 19.30
C VAL A 185 1.17 1.41 19.19
N ALA A 186 0.31 1.67 18.20
CA ALA A 186 -0.33 2.96 18.00
C ALA A 186 -1.10 3.40 19.24
N LYS A 187 -1.90 2.50 19.83
CA LYS A 187 -2.66 2.74 21.06
C LYS A 187 -1.75 3.12 22.22
N ARG A 188 -0.71 2.32 22.48
CA ARG A 188 0.26 2.57 23.56
C ARG A 188 1.00 3.90 23.36
N VAL A 189 1.44 4.19 22.15
CA VAL A 189 2.09 5.46 21.83
C VAL A 189 1.18 6.65 22.14
N GLN A 190 -0.12 6.56 21.82
CA GLN A 190 -1.09 7.60 22.17
C GLN A 190 -1.26 7.76 23.68
N GLU A 191 -1.45 6.67 24.40
CA GLU A 191 -1.65 6.66 25.86
C GLU A 191 -0.39 7.16 26.59
N GLU A 192 0.79 6.59 26.30
CA GLU A 192 2.04 6.88 26.99
C GLU A 192 2.62 8.27 26.62
N SER A 193 2.32 8.80 25.42
CA SER A 193 2.71 10.17 25.03
C SER A 193 1.75 11.25 25.53
N GLY A 194 0.60 10.88 26.09
CA GLY A 194 -0.48 11.82 26.41
C GLY A 194 -1.04 12.50 25.16
N GLY A 195 -1.17 11.79 24.05
CA GLY A 195 -1.73 12.29 22.79
C GLY A 195 -0.81 13.21 21.99
N LYS A 196 0.49 13.26 22.31
CA LYS A 196 1.44 14.23 21.69
C LYS A 196 2.10 13.73 20.40
N LYS A 197 1.79 12.52 19.94
CA LYS A 197 2.40 11.93 18.74
C LYS A 197 1.33 11.70 17.68
N HIS A 198 1.61 12.08 16.44
CA HIS A 198 0.73 11.80 15.30
C HIS A 198 0.91 10.34 14.86
N ILE A 199 -0.20 9.63 14.64
CA ILE A 199 -0.23 8.27 14.12
C ILE A 199 -0.60 8.33 12.65
N CYS A 200 0.30 7.84 11.78
CA CYS A 200 0.12 7.87 10.33
C CYS A 200 0.14 6.46 9.74
N TRP A 201 -0.66 6.23 8.70
CA TRP A 201 -0.75 4.97 7.98
C TRP A 201 -0.53 5.19 6.49
N GLU A 202 0.45 4.48 5.93
CA GLU A 202 0.70 4.43 4.48
C GLU A 202 0.61 3.00 4.02
N TRP A 203 -0.45 2.66 3.31
CA TRP A 203 -0.80 1.28 3.01
C TRP A 203 -1.49 1.10 1.66
N ASN A 204 -1.67 -0.17 1.28
CA ASN A 204 -2.52 -0.52 0.15
C ASN A 204 -4.02 -0.54 0.52
N GLY A 205 -4.37 -0.42 1.80
CA GLY A 205 -5.73 -0.28 2.31
C GLY A 205 -6.58 -1.55 2.25
N SER A 206 -5.98 -2.71 2.07
CA SER A 206 -6.70 -3.97 1.87
C SER A 206 -6.96 -4.78 3.14
N GLY A 207 -6.75 -4.18 4.30
CA GLY A 207 -6.94 -4.81 5.61
C GLY A 207 -8.39 -5.20 5.90
N ASN A 208 -8.58 -5.97 6.97
CA ASN A 208 -9.90 -6.25 7.52
C ASN A 208 -10.61 -4.92 7.89
N PRO A 209 -11.87 -4.70 7.48
CA PRO A 209 -12.54 -3.42 7.69
C PRO A 209 -12.61 -2.96 9.14
N SER A 210 -12.75 -3.88 10.11
CA SER A 210 -12.76 -3.52 11.53
C SER A 210 -11.41 -2.98 12.01
N LEU A 211 -10.31 -3.64 11.61
CA LEU A 211 -8.95 -3.18 11.96
C LEU A 211 -8.58 -1.90 11.21
N VAL A 212 -9.04 -1.76 9.96
CA VAL A 212 -8.87 -0.52 9.19
C VAL A 212 -9.60 0.65 9.85
N ARG A 213 -10.81 0.44 10.37
CA ARG A 213 -11.55 1.44 11.16
C ARG A 213 -10.73 1.90 12.37
N GLU A 214 -10.22 0.98 13.18
CA GLU A 214 -9.41 1.30 14.37
C GLU A 214 -8.15 2.12 13.98
N ALA A 215 -7.50 1.78 12.88
CA ALA A 215 -6.35 2.52 12.38
C ALA A 215 -6.73 3.95 11.96
N ILE A 216 -7.84 4.13 11.25
CA ILE A 216 -8.34 5.44 10.84
C ILE A 216 -8.68 6.28 12.08
N GLU A 217 -9.36 5.71 13.05
CA GLU A 217 -9.71 6.39 14.31
C GLU A 217 -8.46 6.82 15.09
N SER A 218 -7.41 5.98 15.11
CA SER A 218 -6.13 6.33 15.74
C SER A 218 -5.46 7.54 15.07
N ALA A 219 -5.50 7.61 13.73
CA ALA A 219 -4.99 8.76 12.99
C ALA A 219 -5.82 10.02 13.27
N LYS A 220 -7.15 9.93 13.25
CA LYS A 220 -8.06 11.06 13.57
C LYS A 220 -7.77 11.64 14.96
N MET A 221 -7.76 10.79 15.98
CA MET A 221 -7.55 11.22 17.38
C MET A 221 -6.18 11.88 17.58
N SER A 222 -5.19 11.50 16.80
CA SER A 222 -3.81 12.01 16.91
C SER A 222 -3.49 13.18 15.98
N GLY A 223 -4.41 13.57 15.10
CA GLY A 223 -4.12 14.53 14.03
C GLY A 223 -3.13 14.03 12.99
N GLY A 224 -2.99 12.71 12.85
CA GLY A 224 -2.17 12.06 11.82
C GLY A 224 -2.91 11.88 10.50
N THR A 225 -2.30 11.12 9.58
CA THR A 225 -2.79 10.95 8.21
C THR A 225 -2.94 9.48 7.84
N VAL A 226 -3.97 9.16 7.07
CA VAL A 226 -4.18 7.83 6.46
C VAL A 226 -4.07 7.97 4.94
N LYS A 227 -3.02 7.40 4.37
CA LYS A 227 -2.78 7.39 2.94
C LYS A 227 -3.13 6.04 2.31
N PHE A 228 -4.07 6.04 1.39
CA PHE A 228 -4.41 4.89 0.57
C PHE A 228 -3.70 4.93 -0.78
N ASP A 229 -3.04 3.85 -1.15
CA ASP A 229 -2.51 3.66 -2.49
C ASP A 229 -3.59 3.11 -3.43
N LEU A 230 -4.25 3.96 -4.19
CA LEU A 230 -5.19 3.58 -5.24
C LEU A 230 -4.42 3.28 -6.54
N LYS A 231 -4.03 2.02 -6.72
CA LYS A 231 -3.03 1.61 -7.72
C LYS A 231 -3.50 1.74 -9.17
N ALA A 232 -4.74 1.35 -9.46
CA ALA A 232 -5.42 1.48 -10.75
C ALA A 232 -6.93 1.38 -10.55
N TYR A 233 -7.71 1.85 -11.52
CA TYR A 233 -9.18 1.73 -11.49
C TYR A 233 -9.68 0.51 -12.25
N ASN A 234 -9.13 0.26 -13.45
CA ASN A 234 -9.51 -0.91 -14.23
C ASN A 234 -9.11 -2.20 -13.49
N PRO A 235 -10.05 -3.15 -13.27
CA PRO A 235 -9.76 -4.34 -12.46
C PRO A 235 -8.74 -5.29 -13.10
N ASN A 236 -8.65 -5.35 -14.42
CA ASN A 236 -7.65 -6.16 -15.12
C ASN A 236 -6.25 -5.53 -14.98
N LEU A 237 -6.17 -4.21 -15.10
CA LEU A 237 -4.92 -3.50 -14.89
C LEU A 237 -4.46 -3.62 -13.43
N TYR A 238 -5.38 -3.53 -12.48
CA TYR A 238 -5.07 -3.73 -11.06
C TYR A 238 -4.49 -5.12 -10.80
N ALA A 239 -5.13 -6.16 -11.36
CA ALA A 239 -4.67 -7.55 -11.25
C ALA A 239 -3.27 -7.72 -11.90
N ALA A 240 -3.06 -7.18 -13.10
CA ALA A 240 -1.78 -7.27 -13.81
C ALA A 240 -0.64 -6.55 -13.08
N LEU A 241 -0.91 -5.42 -12.46
CA LEU A 241 0.10 -4.62 -11.75
C LEU A 241 0.36 -5.11 -10.32
N CYS A 242 -0.66 -5.59 -9.60
CA CYS A 242 -0.61 -5.79 -8.16
C CYS A 242 -0.83 -7.25 -7.70
N GLY A 243 -1.24 -8.16 -8.59
CA GLY A 243 -1.46 -9.58 -8.27
C GLY A 243 -2.65 -9.88 -7.37
N VAL A 244 -3.58 -8.92 -7.24
CA VAL A 244 -4.77 -9.04 -6.39
C VAL A 244 -5.95 -8.26 -6.96
N GLU A 245 -7.14 -8.44 -6.38
CA GLU A 245 -8.35 -7.67 -6.71
C GLU A 245 -8.41 -6.33 -5.96
N LYS A 246 -9.00 -5.31 -6.58
CA LYS A 246 -9.06 -3.94 -6.03
C LYS A 246 -10.17 -3.70 -5.00
N SER A 247 -11.21 -4.51 -4.98
CA SER A 247 -12.49 -4.21 -4.32
C SER A 247 -12.32 -3.86 -2.84
N GLN A 248 -11.52 -4.62 -2.09
CA GLN A 248 -11.32 -4.39 -0.66
C GLN A 248 -10.64 -3.03 -0.37
N THR A 249 -9.64 -2.63 -1.17
CA THR A 249 -8.97 -1.33 -1.05
C THR A 249 -9.97 -0.18 -1.27
N TYR A 250 -10.77 -0.25 -2.34
CA TYR A 250 -11.74 0.81 -2.64
C TYR A 250 -12.89 0.86 -1.63
N ASN A 251 -13.37 -0.30 -1.13
CA ASN A 251 -14.37 -0.35 -0.07
C ASN A 251 -13.85 0.25 1.24
N ASN A 252 -12.60 -0.05 1.60
CA ASN A 252 -11.98 0.53 2.79
C ASN A 252 -11.66 2.02 2.62
N PHE A 253 -11.38 2.46 1.40
CA PHE A 253 -11.23 3.89 1.11
C PHE A 253 -12.55 4.65 1.27
N ALA A 254 -13.67 4.08 0.81
CA ALA A 254 -15.00 4.63 1.03
C ALA A 254 -15.35 4.67 2.53
N LEU A 255 -15.07 3.58 3.27
CA LEU A 255 -15.20 3.55 4.73
C LEU A 255 -14.38 4.67 5.40
N ALA A 256 -13.15 4.90 4.94
CA ALA A 256 -12.31 5.97 5.46
C ALA A 256 -12.88 7.36 5.16
N ALA A 257 -13.44 7.57 3.97
CA ALA A 257 -14.08 8.83 3.61
C ALA A 257 -15.31 9.12 4.50
N ASP A 258 -16.14 8.11 4.78
CA ASP A 258 -17.28 8.24 5.70
C ASP A 258 -16.85 8.59 7.13
N LEU A 259 -15.75 8.00 7.60
CA LEU A 259 -15.22 8.25 8.96
C LEU A 259 -14.53 9.62 9.09
N CYS A 260 -14.04 10.20 7.99
CA CYS A 260 -13.28 11.44 7.94
C CYS A 260 -14.07 12.61 7.33
N THR A 261 -15.42 12.57 7.33
CA THR A 261 -16.29 13.55 6.66
C THR A 261 -15.99 14.99 7.07
N ASP A 262 -15.69 15.21 8.34
CA ASP A 262 -15.47 16.54 8.93
C ASP A 262 -13.97 16.91 9.04
N GLU A 263 -13.07 16.07 8.53
CA GLU A 263 -11.61 16.21 8.72
C GLU A 263 -10.84 16.13 7.41
N GLU A 264 -10.64 17.29 6.78
CA GLU A 264 -10.04 17.41 5.43
C GLU A 264 -8.57 16.97 5.31
N GLU A 265 -7.86 16.74 6.41
CA GLU A 265 -6.42 16.50 6.42
C GLU A 265 -6.03 15.08 6.89
N VAL A 266 -6.99 14.26 7.31
CA VAL A 266 -6.71 12.90 7.78
C VAL A 266 -6.59 11.92 6.62
N LEU A 267 -7.57 11.89 5.72
CA LEU A 267 -7.59 10.94 4.59
C LEU A 267 -6.92 11.54 3.36
N THR A 268 -6.06 10.76 2.70
CA THR A 268 -5.49 11.10 1.40
C THR A 268 -5.35 9.86 0.50
N ALA A 269 -5.36 10.08 -0.80
CA ALA A 269 -5.09 9.04 -1.79
C ALA A 269 -3.78 9.34 -2.54
N THR A 270 -3.10 8.28 -2.97
CA THR A 270 -1.97 8.38 -3.89
C THR A 270 -2.09 7.36 -5.01
N THR A 271 -1.54 7.72 -6.18
CA THR A 271 -1.37 6.80 -7.31
C THR A 271 0.01 6.97 -7.91
N LEU A 272 0.77 5.88 -8.00
CA LEU A 272 2.02 5.86 -8.74
C LEU A 272 1.71 5.77 -10.23
N LEU A 273 2.17 6.76 -11.00
CA LEU A 273 1.95 6.86 -12.45
C LEU A 273 2.87 5.89 -13.21
N VAL A 274 2.63 4.58 -13.07
CA VAL A 274 3.42 3.55 -13.78
C VAL A 274 3.42 3.86 -15.27
N SER A 275 4.63 4.07 -15.80
CA SER A 275 4.84 4.48 -17.19
C SER A 275 4.12 3.56 -18.16
N HIS A 276 3.38 4.10 -19.14
CA HIS A 276 2.57 3.40 -20.14
C HIS A 276 1.36 2.59 -19.62
N TYR A 277 1.19 2.42 -18.29
CA TYR A 277 0.08 1.65 -17.71
C TYR A 277 -0.93 2.50 -16.94
N VAL A 278 -0.47 3.43 -16.11
CA VAL A 278 -1.39 4.31 -15.38
C VAL A 278 -1.49 5.63 -16.12
N ASP A 279 -2.39 5.68 -17.08
CA ASP A 279 -2.61 6.83 -17.96
C ASP A 279 -3.69 7.80 -17.45
N LYS A 280 -3.97 8.84 -18.24
CA LYS A 280 -5.01 9.83 -17.91
C LYS A 280 -6.40 9.23 -17.71
N GLN A 281 -6.73 8.12 -18.41
CA GLN A 281 -8.03 7.47 -18.27
C GLN A 281 -8.16 6.77 -16.92
N GLU A 282 -7.11 6.08 -16.46
CA GLU A 282 -7.06 5.49 -15.13
C GLU A 282 -7.19 6.56 -14.03
N VAL A 283 -6.39 7.62 -14.15
CA VAL A 283 -6.39 8.72 -13.16
C VAL A 283 -7.73 9.46 -13.16
N GLN A 284 -8.36 9.64 -14.31
CA GLN A 284 -9.69 10.24 -14.40
C GLN A 284 -10.73 9.41 -13.63
N GLN A 285 -10.71 8.09 -13.79
CA GLN A 285 -11.65 7.19 -13.12
C GLN A 285 -11.39 7.11 -11.61
N ILE A 286 -10.12 7.09 -11.19
CA ILE A 286 -9.75 7.18 -9.78
C ILE A 286 -10.24 8.51 -9.19
N ALA A 287 -9.92 9.62 -9.83
CA ALA A 287 -10.31 10.95 -9.35
C ALA A 287 -11.83 11.14 -9.29
N ALA A 288 -12.57 10.61 -10.26
CA ALA A 288 -14.04 10.59 -10.22
C ALA A 288 -14.55 9.80 -9.00
N SER A 289 -14.01 8.59 -8.76
CA SER A 289 -14.41 7.78 -7.60
C SER A 289 -14.07 8.41 -6.25
N ILE A 290 -12.96 9.17 -6.16
CA ILE A 290 -12.65 9.95 -4.96
C ILE A 290 -13.62 11.12 -4.82
N SER A 291 -13.93 11.82 -5.92
CA SER A 291 -14.83 12.96 -5.92
C SER A 291 -16.27 12.60 -5.54
N ASP A 292 -16.73 11.41 -5.93
CA ASP A 292 -18.05 10.90 -5.54
C ASP A 292 -18.18 10.74 -4.01
N LEU A 293 -17.07 10.54 -3.30
CA LEU A 293 -17.01 10.48 -1.84
C LEU A 293 -16.84 11.88 -1.24
N ASN A 294 -15.80 12.60 -1.65
CA ASN A 294 -15.53 13.99 -1.25
C ASN A 294 -14.47 14.61 -2.18
N PRO A 295 -14.81 15.65 -2.97
CA PRO A 295 -13.88 16.30 -3.91
C PRO A 295 -12.73 17.06 -3.23
N ARG A 296 -12.75 17.23 -1.91
CA ARG A 296 -11.69 17.89 -1.13
C ARG A 296 -10.61 16.92 -0.62
N ILE A 297 -10.81 15.60 -0.71
CA ILE A 297 -9.78 14.63 -0.33
C ILE A 297 -8.49 14.92 -1.12
N PRO A 298 -7.34 15.12 -0.44
CA PRO A 298 -6.07 15.33 -1.12
C PRO A 298 -5.67 14.11 -1.96
N TYR A 299 -5.21 14.36 -3.19
CA TYR A 299 -4.78 13.31 -4.09
C TYR A 299 -3.40 13.60 -4.66
N SER A 300 -2.45 12.69 -4.45
CA SER A 300 -1.08 12.80 -4.97
C SER A 300 -0.83 11.84 -6.11
N LEU A 301 -0.34 12.37 -7.23
CA LEU A 301 0.15 11.62 -8.38
C LEU A 301 1.67 11.54 -8.27
N LEU A 302 2.20 10.33 -8.06
CA LEU A 302 3.63 10.11 -7.88
C LEU A 302 4.28 9.73 -9.21
N VAL A 303 5.34 10.44 -9.59
CA VAL A 303 6.14 10.06 -10.75
C VAL A 303 6.81 8.73 -10.46
N PHE A 304 6.64 7.75 -11.37
CA PHE A 304 7.24 6.43 -11.28
C PHE A 304 8.69 6.47 -11.80
N HIS A 305 9.56 5.72 -11.18
CA HIS A 305 10.86 5.33 -11.74
C HIS A 305 10.93 3.80 -11.92
N PRO A 306 11.73 3.31 -12.90
CA PRO A 306 11.91 1.88 -13.13
C PRO A 306 12.33 1.16 -11.86
N ASP A 307 11.65 0.06 -11.54
CA ASP A 307 11.98 -0.75 -10.37
C ASP A 307 11.43 -2.18 -10.49
N PHE A 308 12.07 -3.09 -9.76
CA PHE A 308 11.70 -4.47 -9.53
C PHE A 308 11.50 -5.26 -10.84
N TYR A 309 10.28 -5.67 -11.19
CA TYR A 309 9.97 -6.42 -12.42
C TYR A 309 9.44 -5.52 -13.56
N LEU A 310 9.33 -4.22 -13.33
CA LEU A 310 9.08 -3.21 -14.36
C LEU A 310 10.27 -2.24 -14.48
N ASP A 311 11.48 -2.75 -14.31
CA ASP A 311 12.74 -2.04 -14.44
C ASP A 311 13.09 -1.69 -15.90
N ASP A 312 12.42 -2.33 -16.85
CA ASP A 312 12.52 -2.05 -18.27
C ASP A 312 11.65 -0.90 -18.78
N LEU A 313 10.78 -0.35 -17.94
CA LEU A 313 9.97 0.83 -18.27
C LEU A 313 10.77 2.13 -18.06
N PRO A 314 10.50 3.20 -18.82
CA PRO A 314 11.09 4.51 -18.52
C PRO A 314 10.45 5.15 -17.26
N VAL A 315 11.10 6.17 -16.71
CA VAL A 315 10.47 7.12 -15.81
C VAL A 315 9.18 7.66 -16.46
N THR A 316 8.15 7.95 -15.67
CA THR A 316 6.89 8.47 -16.21
C THR A 316 7.15 9.69 -17.11
N PRO A 317 6.79 9.65 -18.40
CA PRO A 317 6.99 10.78 -19.29
C PRO A 317 6.28 12.04 -18.78
N ARG A 318 6.93 13.21 -18.87
CA ARG A 318 6.34 14.50 -18.45
C ARG A 318 4.93 14.71 -19.00
N LYS A 319 4.72 14.38 -20.28
CA LYS A 319 3.40 14.48 -20.91
C LYS A 319 2.35 13.63 -20.18
N GLN A 320 2.67 12.38 -19.82
CA GLN A 320 1.76 11.51 -19.08
C GLN A 320 1.45 12.09 -17.70
N VAL A 321 2.44 12.63 -17.00
CA VAL A 321 2.25 13.24 -15.67
C VAL A 321 1.28 14.41 -15.73
N PHE A 322 1.48 15.35 -16.67
CA PHE A 322 0.61 16.52 -16.77
C PHE A 322 -0.77 16.19 -17.33
N ASP A 323 -0.88 15.28 -18.31
CA ASP A 323 -2.18 14.78 -18.79
C ASP A 323 -3.00 14.14 -17.64
N CYS A 324 -2.34 13.39 -16.76
CA CYS A 324 -2.95 12.81 -15.56
C CYS A 324 -3.34 13.86 -14.53
N TYR A 325 -2.47 14.82 -14.27
CA TYR A 325 -2.76 15.93 -13.36
C TYR A 325 -3.98 16.73 -13.82
N ASP A 326 -4.03 17.11 -15.09
CA ASP A 326 -5.15 17.87 -15.66
C ASP A 326 -6.46 17.04 -15.64
N ALA A 327 -6.37 15.72 -15.82
CA ALA A 327 -7.51 14.83 -15.69
C ALA A 327 -8.06 14.79 -14.26
N ALA A 328 -7.19 14.67 -13.26
CA ALA A 328 -7.57 14.65 -11.84
C ALA A 328 -8.16 15.99 -11.38
N ARG A 329 -7.60 17.11 -11.83
CA ARG A 329 -8.06 18.47 -11.49
C ARG A 329 -9.47 18.81 -11.96
N LYS A 330 -10.03 18.04 -12.88
CA LYS A 330 -11.43 18.18 -13.31
C LYS A 330 -12.44 17.72 -12.24
N TYR A 331 -11.98 16.85 -11.33
CA TYR A 331 -12.82 16.22 -10.30
C TYR A 331 -12.46 16.65 -8.89
N LEU A 332 -11.18 16.95 -8.63
CA LEU A 332 -10.66 17.16 -7.28
C LEU A 332 -10.09 18.57 -7.11
N VAL A 333 -10.35 19.16 -5.95
CA VAL A 333 -9.88 20.48 -5.57
C VAL A 333 -8.38 20.47 -5.22
N ARG A 334 -7.91 19.39 -4.57
CA ARG A 334 -6.57 19.28 -4.01
C ARG A 334 -5.80 18.16 -4.70
N VAL A 335 -5.01 18.49 -5.72
CA VAL A 335 -4.17 17.53 -6.47
C VAL A 335 -2.72 17.97 -6.43
N ASN A 336 -1.80 17.04 -6.15
CA ASN A 336 -0.37 17.28 -6.11
C ASN A 336 0.38 16.31 -7.04
N ILE A 337 1.55 16.73 -7.51
CA ILE A 337 2.52 15.87 -8.20
C ILE A 337 3.69 15.64 -7.23
N GLY A 338 3.89 14.38 -6.80
CA GLY A 338 5.03 13.97 -5.99
C GLY A 338 6.17 13.41 -6.84
N ASN A 339 7.34 13.21 -6.23
CA ASN A 339 8.56 12.76 -6.89
C ASN A 339 9.00 13.66 -8.05
N ARG A 340 8.75 14.99 -7.95
CA ARG A 340 8.98 15.97 -9.02
C ARG A 340 10.45 16.05 -9.46
N GLN A 341 11.38 15.66 -8.60
CA GLN A 341 12.82 15.58 -8.91
C GLN A 341 13.15 14.58 -10.02
N LEU A 342 12.20 13.70 -10.39
CA LEU A 342 12.35 12.74 -11.49
C LEU A 342 11.91 13.32 -12.86
N LEU A 343 11.34 14.52 -12.89
CA LEU A 343 10.88 15.20 -14.12
C LEU A 343 12.05 16.02 -14.77
#